data_7c02003ab06396fb62fb5c638097a4bc
#
_entry.id   7c02003ab06396fb62fb5c638097a4bc
#
_cell.length_a   1.000
_cell.length_b   1.000
_cell.length_c   1.000
_cell.angle_alpha   90.00
_cell.angle_beta   90.00
_cell.angle_gamma   90.00
#
_symmetry.space_group_name_H-M   'P 1'
#
loop_
_entity.id
_entity.type
_entity.pdbx_description
1 polymer ?
#
loop_
_entity_poly.entity_id
_entity_poly.type
_entity_poly.pdbx_seq_one_letter_code
_entity_poly.pdbx_strand_id
1 'polypeptide(L)'
;MAFPGFGGNTQQLVIDASSSNLKVAVGTYNAKTGNVYLEKVGIVPLESDTISDGAITDQFGVVMALKHALAKLDITQKSTIVTVEGAFMHTRDLELPAVKPEQLKDMVKYEILGQSTNRDMIVEYIITGKTLDEETKGEKYKVRATAVPVDVATDYKELLKGADLQPYAMDVNPNAVRKLFSSGMINGSVNVSNSTLLLIELSSNTTTITVLDKGFPVLTRRMQFGHKNLRQVAENVKKTQGGGDKQSSLARRLNITKSDAETAIPVEEIDVWHESLADEPSLQSAANSYFKNLTDSVSRTAQFTINKYHIDSISSCFLYGSGAGYKKIDKELSRQLGTQVEVLHTMSTVQGPKNFIISEFVNCCGALIREN
;
A
#
# COMPACT_ATOMS: atom_id res chain seq x y z
N MET A 1 14.03 -11.82 -13.39
CA MET A 1 14.71 -13.12 -13.21
C MET A 1 14.09 -13.79 -11.99
N ALA A 2 13.34 -14.85 -12.20
CA ALA A 2 12.90 -15.71 -11.11
C ALA A 2 14.12 -16.49 -10.60
N PHE A 3 14.48 -16.33 -9.36
CA PHE A 3 15.48 -17.16 -8.71
C PHE A 3 14.89 -18.55 -8.44
N PRO A 4 15.66 -19.64 -8.60
CA PRO A 4 15.14 -21.00 -8.51
C PRO A 4 14.65 -21.30 -7.09
N GLY A 5 13.47 -21.85 -7.02
CA GLY A 5 12.81 -22.61 -6.01
C GLY A 5 13.35 -22.61 -4.58
N PHE A 6 12.74 -21.81 -3.73
CA PHE A 6 12.67 -22.14 -2.31
C PHE A 6 11.21 -22.43 -1.96
N GLY A 7 10.80 -23.67 -2.20
CA GLY A 7 9.56 -24.24 -1.68
C GLY A 7 9.72 -24.54 -0.18
N GLY A 8 9.66 -23.53 0.65
CA GLY A 8 9.65 -23.65 2.10
C GLY A 8 9.22 -22.33 2.70
N ASN A 9 8.64 -22.34 3.89
CA ASN A 9 8.23 -21.19 4.69
C ASN A 9 9.47 -20.34 5.08
N THR A 10 10.16 -19.74 4.09
CA THR A 10 11.37 -18.94 4.35
C THR A 10 10.93 -17.59 4.88
N GLN A 11 11.41 -17.28 6.07
CA GLN A 11 11.18 -15.98 6.71
C GLN A 11 11.84 -14.87 5.90
N GLN A 12 11.11 -13.79 5.67
CA GLN A 12 11.56 -12.61 4.94
C GLN A 12 11.33 -11.35 5.77
N LEU A 13 12.21 -10.39 5.62
CA LEU A 13 11.95 -9.01 6.01
C LEU A 13 11.27 -8.31 4.84
N VAL A 14 10.20 -7.59 5.11
CA VAL A 14 9.54 -6.73 4.12
C VAL A 14 9.63 -5.29 4.58
N ILE A 15 9.95 -4.40 3.65
CA ILE A 15 9.96 -2.95 3.84
C ILE A 15 8.98 -2.32 2.85
N ASP A 16 7.94 -1.68 3.37
CA ASP A 16 7.05 -0.81 2.59
C ASP A 16 7.51 0.63 2.78
N ALA A 17 7.98 1.23 1.69
CA ALA A 17 8.59 2.56 1.71
C ALA A 17 7.59 3.63 1.27
N SER A 18 7.24 4.52 2.18
CA SER A 18 6.41 5.69 1.90
C SER A 18 7.13 7.01 2.25
N SER A 19 6.60 8.13 1.79
CA SER A 19 7.22 9.45 2.01
C SER A 19 7.29 9.88 3.47
N SER A 20 6.49 9.29 4.35
CA SER A 20 6.43 9.70 5.77
C SER A 20 6.97 8.66 6.74
N ASN A 21 7.07 7.42 6.32
CA ASN A 21 7.54 6.31 7.16
C ASN A 21 7.97 5.11 6.33
N LEU A 22 8.76 4.23 6.95
CA LEU A 22 8.97 2.87 6.50
C LEU A 22 8.14 1.96 7.39
N LYS A 23 7.40 1.04 6.79
CA LYS A 23 6.77 -0.05 7.51
C LYS A 23 7.63 -1.29 7.34
N VAL A 24 8.02 -1.90 8.43
CA VAL A 24 8.86 -3.09 8.44
C VAL A 24 8.07 -4.26 9.01
N ALA A 25 8.17 -5.41 8.37
CA ALA A 25 7.52 -6.63 8.82
C ALA A 25 8.43 -7.83 8.60
N VAL A 26 8.53 -8.71 9.58
CA VAL A 26 9.20 -10.02 9.44
C VAL A 26 8.12 -11.08 9.44
N GLY A 27 8.13 -11.92 8.42
CA GLY A 27 7.10 -12.94 8.31
C GLY A 27 7.40 -14.02 7.27
N THR A 28 6.44 -14.92 7.12
CA THR A 28 6.48 -16.05 6.19
C THR A 28 5.19 -16.13 5.39
N TYR A 29 5.28 -16.67 4.19
CA TYR A 29 4.13 -17.06 3.40
C TYR A 29 4.10 -18.58 3.22
N ASN A 30 2.97 -19.19 3.53
CA ASN A 30 2.75 -20.62 3.32
C ASN A 30 1.95 -20.84 2.03
N ALA A 31 2.62 -21.20 0.95
CA ALA A 31 1.98 -21.43 -0.35
C ALA A 31 0.93 -22.57 -0.36
N LYS A 32 0.99 -23.53 0.59
CA LYS A 32 0.01 -24.61 0.67
C LYS A 32 -1.32 -24.16 1.25
N THR A 33 -1.29 -23.23 2.20
CA THR A 33 -2.50 -22.72 2.88
C THR A 33 -2.93 -21.35 2.37
N GLY A 34 -2.07 -20.65 1.62
CA GLY A 34 -2.28 -19.28 1.20
C GLY A 34 -2.15 -18.24 2.34
N ASN A 35 -1.62 -18.63 3.50
CA ASN A 35 -1.57 -17.78 4.68
C ASN A 35 -0.25 -17.05 4.83
N VAL A 36 -0.35 -15.80 5.28
CA VAL A 36 0.76 -14.93 5.71
C VAL A 36 0.82 -14.94 7.24
N TYR A 37 2.01 -15.14 7.79
CA TYR A 37 2.28 -15.10 9.22
C TYR A 37 3.33 -14.04 9.49
N LEU A 38 2.96 -12.98 10.22
CA LEU A 38 3.88 -11.94 10.66
C LEU A 38 4.34 -12.24 12.08
N GLU A 39 5.64 -12.13 12.32
CA GLU A 39 6.26 -12.33 13.64
C GLU A 39 6.56 -10.99 14.30
N LYS A 40 7.16 -10.06 13.53
CA LYS A 40 7.51 -8.72 13.98
C LYS A 40 6.99 -7.69 13.01
N VAL A 41 6.51 -6.57 13.53
CA VAL A 41 6.08 -5.42 12.73
C VAL A 41 6.54 -4.12 13.39
N GLY A 42 6.77 -3.09 12.59
CA GLY A 42 7.08 -1.77 13.09
C GLY A 42 6.91 -0.68 12.05
N ILE A 43 6.69 0.54 12.54
CA ILE A 43 6.59 1.75 11.72
C ILE A 43 7.73 2.68 12.12
N VAL A 44 8.51 3.08 11.12
CA VAL A 44 9.69 3.93 11.27
C VAL A 44 9.37 5.28 10.66
N PRO A 45 9.21 6.34 11.46
CA PRO A 45 9.00 7.67 10.92
C PRO A 45 10.26 8.11 10.16
N LEU A 46 10.05 8.74 9.02
CA LEU A 46 11.09 9.38 8.23
C LEU A 46 11.04 10.90 8.41
N GLU A 47 12.19 11.53 8.31
CA GLU A 47 12.25 12.98 8.19
C GLU A 47 11.60 13.43 6.86
N SER A 48 11.12 14.68 6.85
CA SER A 48 10.52 15.24 5.64
C SER A 48 11.52 15.18 4.48
N ASP A 49 10.97 14.84 3.31
CA ASP A 49 11.69 14.86 2.04
C ASP A 49 12.84 13.84 1.88
N THR A 50 12.93 12.82 2.75
CA THR A 50 13.86 11.70 2.57
C THR A 50 13.43 10.71 1.48
N ILE A 51 12.11 10.55 1.31
CA ILE A 51 11.48 9.85 0.19
C ILE A 51 10.39 10.77 -0.38
N SER A 52 10.49 11.10 -1.64
CA SER A 52 9.51 11.92 -2.34
C SER A 52 8.82 11.11 -3.44
N ASP A 53 7.52 10.88 -3.27
CA ASP A 53 6.71 10.12 -4.23
C ASP A 53 7.35 8.79 -4.65
N GLY A 54 7.86 8.06 -3.66
CA GLY A 54 8.51 6.76 -3.83
C GLY A 54 9.96 6.81 -4.34
N ALA A 55 10.50 7.96 -4.69
CA ALA A 55 11.91 8.12 -5.03
C ALA A 55 12.72 8.52 -3.78
N ILE A 56 13.86 7.86 -3.55
CA ILE A 56 14.76 8.17 -2.43
C ILE A 56 15.50 9.47 -2.76
N THR A 57 15.37 10.46 -1.89
CA THR A 57 16.02 11.79 -2.05
C THR A 57 17.15 11.98 -1.05
N ASP A 58 17.10 11.31 0.10
CA ASP A 58 18.19 11.23 1.08
C ASP A 58 18.49 9.78 1.44
N GLN A 59 19.39 9.17 0.69
CA GLN A 59 19.83 7.79 0.88
C GLN A 59 20.38 7.53 2.28
N PHE A 60 21.21 8.46 2.80
CA PHE A 60 21.85 8.30 4.11
C PHE A 60 20.82 8.36 5.24
N GLY A 61 19.92 9.33 5.21
CA GLY A 61 18.85 9.48 6.21
C GLY A 61 17.97 8.24 6.30
N VAL A 62 17.56 7.69 5.14
CA VAL A 62 16.73 6.47 5.12
C VAL A 62 17.51 5.25 5.63
N VAL A 63 18.79 5.07 5.27
CA VAL A 63 19.64 3.98 5.77
C VAL A 63 19.75 4.04 7.29
N MET A 64 20.01 5.22 7.85
CA MET A 64 20.16 5.39 9.31
C MET A 64 18.85 5.13 10.04
N ALA A 65 17.72 5.63 9.53
CA ALA A 65 16.40 5.36 10.09
C ALA A 65 16.10 3.86 10.09
N LEU A 66 16.39 3.18 8.99
CA LEU A 66 16.19 1.73 8.86
C LEU A 66 17.06 0.93 9.82
N LYS A 67 18.37 1.21 9.89
CA LYS A 67 19.30 0.55 10.84
C LYS A 67 18.83 0.72 12.28
N HIS A 68 18.46 1.93 12.66
CA HIS A 68 17.94 2.20 14.00
C HIS A 68 16.69 1.37 14.31
N ALA A 69 15.76 1.31 13.36
CA ALA A 69 14.54 0.53 13.52
C ALA A 69 14.80 -0.97 13.64
N LEU A 70 15.65 -1.52 12.78
CA LEU A 70 16.01 -2.94 12.82
C LEU A 70 16.64 -3.33 14.17
N ALA A 71 17.55 -2.49 14.67
CA ALA A 71 18.16 -2.70 15.99
C ALA A 71 17.12 -2.63 17.12
N LYS A 72 16.24 -1.64 17.08
CA LYS A 72 15.20 -1.43 18.10
C LYS A 72 14.18 -2.56 18.16
N LEU A 73 13.79 -3.10 17.02
CA LEU A 73 12.84 -4.20 16.90
C LEU A 73 13.54 -5.58 17.02
N ASP A 74 14.84 -5.59 17.28
CA ASP A 74 15.63 -6.81 17.32
C ASP A 74 15.39 -7.70 16.08
N ILE A 75 15.43 -7.07 14.89
CA ILE A 75 15.30 -7.76 13.62
C ILE A 75 16.66 -8.18 13.10
N THR A 76 16.88 -9.48 13.03
CA THR A 76 18.12 -10.11 12.53
C THR A 76 17.99 -10.65 11.11
N GLN A 77 16.75 -10.71 10.59
CA GLN A 77 16.47 -11.19 9.24
C GLN A 77 17.12 -10.28 8.19
N LYS A 78 17.87 -10.88 7.27
CA LYS A 78 18.63 -10.16 6.24
C LYS A 78 17.99 -10.22 4.86
N SER A 79 17.39 -11.35 4.49
CA SER A 79 16.75 -11.50 3.18
C SER A 79 15.52 -10.60 3.11
N THR A 80 15.53 -9.63 2.20
CA THR A 80 14.61 -8.49 2.24
C THR A 80 13.87 -8.29 0.93
N ILE A 81 12.56 -8.13 1.05
CA ILE A 81 11.67 -7.66 0.00
C ILE A 81 11.39 -6.17 0.27
N VAL A 82 11.49 -5.32 -0.74
CA VAL A 82 11.00 -3.95 -0.67
C VAL A 82 9.77 -3.81 -1.54
N THR A 83 8.76 -3.10 -1.07
CA THR A 83 7.58 -2.73 -1.88
C THR A 83 7.44 -1.23 -1.93
N VAL A 84 7.13 -0.71 -3.12
CA VAL A 84 7.16 0.72 -3.41
C VAL A 84 5.99 1.15 -4.28
N GLU A 85 5.66 2.43 -4.22
CA GLU A 85 4.73 3.08 -5.13
C GLU A 85 5.19 4.52 -5.40
N GLY A 86 5.10 4.97 -6.65
CA GLY A 86 5.45 6.33 -7.02
C GLY A 86 4.96 6.70 -8.42
N ALA A 87 4.98 7.99 -8.76
CA ALA A 87 4.60 8.49 -10.07
C ALA A 87 5.55 8.03 -11.20
N PHE A 88 6.71 7.51 -10.84
CA PHE A 88 7.66 6.92 -11.80
C PHE A 88 7.18 5.59 -12.40
N MET A 89 6.20 4.94 -11.76
CA MET A 89 5.67 3.67 -12.23
C MET A 89 4.67 3.87 -13.38
N HIS A 90 4.79 3.05 -14.40
CA HIS A 90 3.82 2.97 -15.46
C HIS A 90 3.12 1.62 -15.41
N THR A 91 1.80 1.61 -15.24
CA THR A 91 1.00 0.38 -15.30
C THR A 91 0.00 0.49 -16.43
N ARG A 92 -0.09 -0.57 -17.25
CA ARG A 92 -1.06 -0.68 -18.35
C ARG A 92 -1.71 -2.05 -18.36
N ASP A 93 -3.00 -2.04 -18.67
CA ASP A 93 -3.73 -3.24 -19.05
C ASP A 93 -3.70 -3.34 -20.58
N LEU A 94 -3.23 -4.49 -21.08
CA LEU A 94 -2.99 -4.79 -22.49
C LEU A 94 -3.78 -6.02 -22.89
N GLU A 95 -4.23 -6.06 -24.14
CA GLU A 95 -4.75 -7.28 -24.77
C GLU A 95 -3.82 -7.68 -25.89
N LEU A 96 -3.12 -8.80 -25.73
CA LEU A 96 -2.08 -9.27 -26.62
C LEU A 96 -2.40 -10.68 -27.14
N PRO A 97 -2.01 -11.04 -28.37
CA PRO A 97 -2.16 -12.40 -28.88
C PRO A 97 -1.58 -13.44 -27.92
N ALA A 98 -2.24 -14.60 -27.79
CA ALA A 98 -1.74 -15.71 -27.01
C ALA A 98 -0.57 -16.38 -27.75
N VAL A 99 0.64 -15.92 -27.41
CA VAL A 99 1.90 -16.39 -27.99
C VAL A 99 2.78 -17.04 -26.92
N LYS A 100 3.95 -17.56 -27.31
CA LYS A 100 4.93 -18.13 -26.38
C LYS A 100 5.44 -17.09 -25.39
N PRO A 101 5.82 -17.49 -24.16
CA PRO A 101 6.22 -16.55 -23.09
C PRO A 101 7.30 -15.56 -23.49
N GLU A 102 8.31 -15.99 -24.26
CA GLU A 102 9.40 -15.12 -24.71
C GLU A 102 8.88 -14.01 -25.64
N GLN A 103 8.03 -14.38 -26.60
CA GLN A 103 7.42 -13.42 -27.52
C GLN A 103 6.47 -12.47 -26.78
N LEU A 104 5.69 -12.99 -25.83
CA LEU A 104 4.79 -12.19 -25.02
C LEU A 104 5.55 -11.13 -24.22
N LYS A 105 6.68 -11.49 -23.63
CA LYS A 105 7.54 -10.57 -22.89
C LYS A 105 8.02 -9.40 -23.74
N ASP A 106 8.47 -9.67 -24.96
CA ASP A 106 8.95 -8.64 -25.89
C ASP A 106 7.79 -7.73 -26.34
N MET A 107 6.62 -8.31 -26.62
CA MET A 107 5.42 -7.56 -26.98
C MET A 107 4.96 -6.65 -25.82
N VAL A 108 4.91 -7.18 -24.59
CA VAL A 108 4.57 -6.38 -23.40
C VAL A 108 5.54 -5.22 -23.22
N LYS A 109 6.84 -5.48 -23.34
CA LYS A 109 7.86 -4.43 -23.23
C LYS A 109 7.67 -3.35 -24.29
N TYR A 110 7.42 -3.73 -25.52
CA TYR A 110 7.18 -2.78 -26.61
C TYR A 110 5.92 -1.93 -26.36
N GLU A 111 4.82 -2.57 -25.98
CA GLU A 111 3.54 -1.88 -25.76
C GLU A 111 3.53 -0.93 -24.56
N ILE A 112 4.17 -1.32 -23.44
CA ILE A 112 4.17 -0.46 -22.25
C ILE A 112 5.12 0.71 -22.39
N LEU A 113 6.26 0.53 -23.05
CA LEU A 113 7.28 1.58 -23.19
C LEU A 113 6.98 2.54 -24.36
N GLY A 114 6.32 2.05 -25.41
CA GLY A 114 6.12 2.83 -26.63
C GLY A 114 7.44 3.26 -27.27
N GLN A 115 7.38 4.30 -28.13
CA GLN A 115 8.56 4.82 -28.81
C GLN A 115 9.30 5.94 -28.04
N SER A 116 8.87 6.30 -26.82
CA SER A 116 9.23 7.60 -26.24
C SER A 116 9.89 7.57 -24.86
N THR A 117 10.42 6.46 -24.36
CA THR A 117 11.16 6.49 -23.11
C THR A 117 12.67 6.50 -23.34
N ASN A 118 13.31 7.64 -23.03
CA ASN A 118 14.77 7.76 -22.97
C ASN A 118 15.37 7.17 -21.66
N ARG A 119 14.58 6.45 -20.87
CA ARG A 119 14.97 5.92 -19.55
C ARG A 119 14.89 4.40 -19.57
N ASP A 120 15.91 3.76 -19.05
CA ASP A 120 15.92 2.30 -18.91
C ASP A 120 14.87 1.86 -17.88
N MET A 121 14.04 0.89 -18.28
CA MET A 121 12.91 0.41 -17.48
C MET A 121 12.99 -1.10 -17.27
N ILE A 122 12.70 -1.52 -16.05
CA ILE A 122 12.39 -2.91 -15.72
C ILE A 122 10.90 -3.09 -16.00
N VAL A 123 10.56 -4.06 -16.84
CA VAL A 123 9.17 -4.38 -17.20
C VAL A 123 8.83 -5.78 -16.73
N GLU A 124 7.80 -5.89 -15.91
CA GLU A 124 7.23 -7.16 -15.48
C GLU A 124 5.71 -7.16 -15.75
N TYR A 125 5.13 -8.35 -15.89
CA TYR A 125 3.72 -8.48 -16.19
C TYR A 125 3.10 -9.73 -15.57
N ILE A 126 1.78 -9.67 -15.42
CA ILE A 126 0.94 -10.81 -15.04
C ILE A 126 -0.16 -11.00 -16.08
N ILE A 127 -0.52 -12.25 -16.34
CA ILE A 127 -1.68 -12.58 -17.16
C ILE A 127 -2.89 -12.59 -16.22
N THR A 128 -3.83 -11.68 -16.46
CA THR A 128 -5.05 -11.51 -15.64
C THR A 128 -6.24 -12.28 -16.20
N GLY A 129 -6.14 -12.78 -17.43
CA GLY A 129 -7.20 -13.56 -18.06
C GLY A 129 -6.95 -13.82 -19.53
N LYS A 130 -7.94 -14.45 -20.16
CA LYS A 130 -7.99 -14.69 -21.60
C LYS A 130 -9.26 -14.12 -22.20
N THR A 131 -9.19 -13.74 -23.45
CA THR A 131 -10.34 -13.33 -24.27
C THR A 131 -10.15 -13.83 -25.69
N LEU A 132 -11.20 -13.74 -26.49
CA LEU A 132 -11.13 -14.04 -27.93
C LEU A 132 -11.11 -12.72 -28.70
N ASP A 133 -10.29 -12.68 -29.71
CA ASP A 133 -10.31 -11.61 -30.71
C ASP A 133 -11.59 -11.70 -31.52
N GLU A 134 -12.32 -10.60 -31.66
CA GLU A 134 -13.63 -10.58 -32.34
C GLU A 134 -13.50 -10.87 -33.87
N GLU A 135 -12.41 -10.40 -34.45
CA GLU A 135 -12.17 -10.52 -35.90
C GLU A 135 -11.51 -11.85 -36.26
N THR A 136 -10.40 -12.18 -35.61
CA THR A 136 -9.57 -13.35 -35.97
C THR A 136 -10.01 -14.63 -35.27
N LYS A 137 -10.87 -14.53 -34.24
CA LYS A 137 -11.26 -15.63 -33.31
C LYS A 137 -10.06 -16.29 -32.60
N GLY A 138 -8.89 -15.66 -32.67
CA GLY A 138 -7.70 -16.11 -31.96
C GLY A 138 -7.77 -15.80 -30.46
N GLU A 139 -7.10 -16.63 -29.64
CA GLU A 139 -6.95 -16.31 -28.21
C GLU A 139 -6.08 -15.07 -28.00
N LYS A 140 -6.49 -14.22 -27.07
CA LYS A 140 -5.71 -13.10 -26.54
C LYS A 140 -5.54 -13.25 -25.03
N TYR A 141 -4.38 -12.85 -24.52
CA TYR A 141 -4.15 -12.65 -23.09
C TYR A 141 -4.53 -11.24 -22.69
N LYS A 142 -5.27 -11.13 -21.58
CA LYS A 142 -5.36 -9.88 -20.81
C LYS A 142 -4.14 -9.83 -19.90
N VAL A 143 -3.33 -8.79 -20.06
CA VAL A 143 -2.04 -8.65 -19.39
C VAL A 143 -2.02 -7.33 -18.63
N ARG A 144 -1.68 -7.38 -17.35
CA ARG A 144 -1.31 -6.17 -16.61
C ARG A 144 0.20 -6.07 -16.55
N ALA A 145 0.75 -5.04 -17.19
CA ALA A 145 2.17 -4.76 -17.24
C ALA A 145 2.52 -3.59 -16.34
N THR A 146 3.66 -3.67 -15.66
CA THR A 146 4.20 -2.57 -14.84
C THR A 146 5.66 -2.34 -15.23
N ALA A 147 6.01 -1.08 -15.44
CA ALA A 147 7.37 -0.63 -15.73
C ALA A 147 7.88 0.28 -14.61
N VAL A 148 9.08 0.01 -14.12
CA VAL A 148 9.78 0.78 -13.07
C VAL A 148 11.15 1.18 -13.60
N PRO A 149 11.61 2.42 -13.40
CA PRO A 149 12.96 2.83 -13.82
C PRO A 149 14.06 2.04 -13.14
N VAL A 150 15.10 1.68 -13.89
CA VAL A 150 16.25 0.92 -13.40
C VAL A 150 16.99 1.66 -12.29
N ASP A 151 17.12 2.99 -12.39
CA ASP A 151 17.77 3.83 -11.38
C ASP A 151 17.02 3.78 -10.04
N VAL A 152 15.68 3.90 -10.04
CA VAL A 152 14.88 3.76 -8.82
C VAL A 152 15.07 2.38 -8.17
N ALA A 153 15.03 1.31 -8.96
CA ALA A 153 15.28 -0.04 -8.44
C ALA A 153 16.71 -0.19 -7.89
N THR A 154 17.68 0.49 -8.49
CA THR A 154 19.07 0.53 -8.04
C THR A 154 19.20 1.27 -6.72
N ASP A 155 18.56 2.42 -6.57
CA ASP A 155 18.56 3.21 -5.33
C ASP A 155 18.02 2.39 -4.15
N TYR A 156 16.92 1.67 -4.33
CA TYR A 156 16.40 0.77 -3.30
C TYR A 156 17.32 -0.41 -3.01
N LYS A 157 17.97 -0.97 -4.03
CA LYS A 157 18.97 -2.02 -3.84
C LYS A 157 20.16 -1.53 -3.01
N GLU A 158 20.67 -0.33 -3.30
CA GLU A 158 21.78 0.27 -2.55
C GLU A 158 21.34 0.70 -1.12
N LEU A 159 20.09 1.15 -0.94
CA LEU A 159 19.50 1.36 0.38
C LEU A 159 19.58 0.09 1.24
N LEU A 160 19.13 -1.04 0.71
CA LEU A 160 19.14 -2.31 1.45
C LEU A 160 20.55 -2.74 1.80
N LYS A 161 21.50 -2.66 0.86
CA LYS A 161 22.92 -2.96 1.11
C LYS A 161 23.51 -2.03 2.17
N GLY A 162 23.23 -0.71 2.08
CA GLY A 162 23.65 0.28 3.06
C GLY A 162 23.15 -0.01 4.47
N ALA A 163 22.01 -0.67 4.60
CA ALA A 163 21.45 -1.14 5.86
C ALA A 163 21.90 -2.55 6.27
N ASP A 164 22.93 -3.13 5.62
CA ASP A 164 23.46 -4.48 5.84
C ASP A 164 22.40 -5.59 5.60
N LEU A 165 21.48 -5.33 4.67
CA LEU A 165 20.43 -6.25 4.23
C LEU A 165 20.77 -6.89 2.88
N GLN A 166 20.13 -8.03 2.60
CA GLN A 166 20.29 -8.77 1.35
C GLN A 166 19.05 -8.55 0.48
N PRO A 167 19.14 -7.78 -0.61
CA PRO A 167 18.02 -7.59 -1.53
C PRO A 167 17.56 -8.92 -2.12
N TYR A 168 16.33 -9.32 -1.83
CA TYR A 168 15.72 -10.54 -2.37
C TYR A 168 14.80 -10.23 -3.55
N ALA A 169 13.88 -9.29 -3.37
CA ALA A 169 12.96 -8.87 -4.41
C ALA A 169 12.51 -7.41 -4.21
N MET A 170 12.12 -6.78 -5.31
CA MET A 170 11.35 -5.55 -5.31
C MET A 170 9.93 -5.86 -5.80
N ASP A 171 8.95 -5.39 -5.08
CA ASP A 171 7.54 -5.45 -5.45
C ASP A 171 6.97 -4.04 -5.59
N VAL A 172 5.78 -3.94 -6.12
CA VAL A 172 5.04 -2.68 -6.19
C VAL A 172 3.72 -2.79 -5.41
N ASN A 173 3.32 -1.72 -4.73
CA ASN A 173 2.15 -1.75 -3.85
C ASN A 173 0.87 -2.24 -4.55
N PRO A 174 0.54 -1.84 -5.80
CA PRO A 174 -0.63 -2.38 -6.48
C PRO A 174 -0.59 -3.90 -6.67
N ASN A 175 0.59 -4.49 -6.90
CA ASN A 175 0.73 -5.94 -7.00
C ASN A 175 0.64 -6.62 -5.63
N ALA A 176 1.23 -6.03 -4.59
CA ALA A 176 1.09 -6.52 -3.22
C ALA A 176 -0.39 -6.54 -2.79
N VAL A 177 -1.12 -5.45 -3.02
CA VAL A 177 -2.57 -5.35 -2.75
C VAL A 177 -3.33 -6.44 -3.52
N ARG A 178 -3.09 -6.60 -4.82
CA ARG A 178 -3.71 -7.65 -5.64
C ARG A 178 -3.51 -9.03 -5.05
N LYS A 179 -2.28 -9.37 -4.65
CA LYS A 179 -1.96 -10.70 -4.09
C LYS A 179 -2.67 -10.93 -2.76
N LEU A 180 -2.67 -9.94 -1.87
CA LEU A 180 -3.33 -10.07 -0.57
C LEU A 180 -4.84 -10.25 -0.70
N PHE A 181 -5.47 -9.47 -1.58
CA PHE A 181 -6.91 -9.50 -1.80
C PHE A 181 -7.31 -10.40 -2.98
N SER A 182 -6.56 -11.46 -3.27
CA SER A 182 -6.95 -12.48 -4.26
C SER A 182 -7.98 -13.46 -3.71
N SER A 183 -8.02 -13.67 -2.40
CA SER A 183 -8.94 -14.59 -1.71
C SER A 183 -9.04 -14.27 -0.22
N GLY A 184 -9.90 -14.97 0.48
CA GLY A 184 -10.07 -14.86 1.93
C GLY A 184 -11.31 -14.08 2.35
N MET A 185 -11.44 -13.89 3.67
CA MET A 185 -12.53 -13.15 4.30
C MET A 185 -12.01 -11.88 4.93
N ILE A 186 -12.62 -10.74 4.63
CA ILE A 186 -12.34 -9.45 5.23
C ILE A 186 -13.31 -9.24 6.41
N ASN A 187 -12.80 -8.78 7.55
CA ASN A 187 -13.55 -8.48 8.77
C ASN A 187 -14.50 -9.62 9.20
N GLY A 188 -14.18 -10.87 8.82
CA GLY A 188 -14.98 -12.04 9.13
C GLY A 188 -16.30 -12.16 8.35
N SER A 189 -16.66 -11.21 7.51
CA SER A 189 -17.98 -11.14 6.86
C SER A 189 -17.94 -11.13 5.34
N VAL A 190 -16.94 -10.51 4.72
CA VAL A 190 -16.91 -10.28 3.28
C VAL A 190 -15.95 -11.22 2.58
N ASN A 191 -16.47 -12.11 1.72
CA ASN A 191 -15.66 -13.03 0.92
C ASN A 191 -15.15 -12.32 -0.34
N VAL A 192 -13.82 -12.21 -0.45
CA VAL A 192 -13.16 -11.52 -1.57
C VAL A 192 -13.50 -12.14 -2.92
N SER A 193 -13.50 -13.47 -3.02
CA SER A 193 -13.71 -14.19 -4.29
C SER A 193 -15.15 -14.09 -4.83
N ASN A 194 -16.09 -13.60 -4.00
CA ASN A 194 -17.50 -13.48 -4.38
C ASN A 194 -18.01 -12.03 -4.36
N SER A 195 -17.10 -11.06 -4.16
CA SER A 195 -17.48 -9.66 -3.94
C SER A 195 -16.79 -8.72 -4.90
N THR A 196 -17.48 -7.65 -5.27
CA THR A 196 -16.85 -6.48 -5.87
C THR A 196 -16.52 -5.48 -4.78
N LEU A 197 -15.24 -5.20 -4.57
CA LEU A 197 -14.72 -4.42 -3.46
C LEU A 197 -14.12 -3.11 -3.93
N LEU A 198 -14.30 -2.07 -3.15
CA LEU A 198 -13.58 -0.82 -3.28
C LEU A 198 -12.63 -0.68 -2.10
N LEU A 199 -11.34 -0.66 -2.38
CA LEU A 199 -10.29 -0.49 -1.40
C LEU A 199 -9.74 0.93 -1.49
N ILE A 200 -9.63 1.63 -0.37
CA ILE A 200 -9.11 3.00 -0.29
C ILE A 200 -7.90 3.02 0.63
N GLU A 201 -6.73 3.22 0.05
CA GLU A 201 -5.51 3.48 0.81
C GLU A 201 -5.40 4.96 1.12
N LEU A 202 -5.35 5.29 2.40
CA LEU A 202 -5.20 6.64 2.90
C LEU A 202 -3.76 6.84 3.40
N SER A 203 -2.89 7.30 2.50
CA SER A 203 -1.49 7.60 2.82
C SER A 203 -1.28 9.09 3.11
N SER A 204 -0.12 9.46 3.64
CA SER A 204 0.19 10.85 4.01
C SER A 204 0.06 11.82 2.85
N ASN A 205 0.67 11.49 1.70
CA ASN A 205 0.72 12.38 0.53
C ASN A 205 -0.20 11.94 -0.61
N THR A 206 -0.69 10.70 -0.57
CA THR A 206 -1.46 10.10 -1.67
C THR A 206 -2.70 9.39 -1.15
N THR A 207 -3.66 9.22 -2.03
CA THR A 207 -4.80 8.34 -1.84
C THR A 207 -4.86 7.40 -3.04
N THR A 208 -4.92 6.09 -2.81
CA THR A 208 -5.04 5.09 -3.87
C THR A 208 -6.37 4.37 -3.73
N ILE A 209 -7.17 4.38 -4.80
CA ILE A 209 -8.45 3.67 -4.88
C ILE A 209 -8.26 2.48 -5.81
N THR A 210 -8.51 1.27 -5.31
CA THR A 210 -8.49 0.04 -6.09
C THR A 210 -9.86 -0.61 -6.06
N VAL A 211 -10.40 -0.90 -7.24
CA VAL A 211 -11.61 -1.71 -7.37
C VAL A 211 -11.20 -3.13 -7.75
N LEU A 212 -11.65 -4.08 -6.97
CA LEU A 212 -11.48 -5.51 -7.20
C LEU A 212 -12.83 -6.12 -7.54
N ASP A 213 -12.87 -6.95 -8.58
CA ASP A 213 -14.01 -7.82 -8.85
C ASP A 213 -13.58 -9.27 -8.62
N LYS A 214 -14.20 -9.92 -7.65
CA LYS A 214 -13.93 -11.34 -7.29
C LYS A 214 -12.44 -11.65 -7.10
N GLY A 215 -11.73 -10.74 -6.43
CA GLY A 215 -10.30 -10.85 -6.14
C GLY A 215 -9.37 -10.38 -7.28
N PHE A 216 -9.92 -9.91 -8.40
CA PHE A 216 -9.12 -9.38 -9.52
C PHE A 216 -9.22 -7.85 -9.58
N PRO A 217 -8.10 -7.11 -9.66
CA PRO A 217 -8.13 -5.67 -9.79
C PRO A 217 -8.61 -5.26 -11.19
N VAL A 218 -9.71 -4.52 -11.25
CA VAL A 218 -10.27 -3.98 -12.50
C VAL A 218 -9.85 -2.54 -12.72
N LEU A 219 -9.60 -1.78 -11.65
CA LEU A 219 -9.11 -0.40 -11.74
C LEU A 219 -8.27 -0.08 -10.51
N THR A 220 -7.15 0.61 -10.72
CA THR A 220 -6.40 1.26 -9.65
C THR A 220 -6.17 2.73 -10.06
N ARG A 221 -6.51 3.65 -9.17
CA ARG A 221 -6.34 5.09 -9.37
C ARG A 221 -5.62 5.69 -8.19
N ARG A 222 -4.43 6.23 -8.45
CA ARG A 222 -3.61 6.95 -7.48
C ARG A 222 -3.80 8.46 -7.66
N MET A 223 -3.93 9.16 -6.56
CA MET A 223 -4.16 10.60 -6.52
C MET A 223 -3.13 11.28 -5.62
N GLN A 224 -2.66 12.45 -6.04
CA GLN A 224 -1.63 13.25 -5.35
C GLN A 224 -2.25 14.13 -4.25
N PHE A 225 -3.10 13.53 -3.40
CA PHE A 225 -3.55 14.12 -2.16
C PHE A 225 -3.64 13.06 -1.07
N GLY A 226 -3.26 13.43 0.13
CA GLY A 226 -3.30 12.55 1.29
C GLY A 226 -3.66 13.33 2.55
N HIS A 227 -3.58 12.68 3.69
CA HIS A 227 -4.02 13.26 4.97
C HIS A 227 -2.96 14.12 5.69
N LYS A 228 -1.76 14.35 5.10
CA LYS A 228 -0.65 15.09 5.73
C LYS A 228 -1.06 16.49 6.20
N ASN A 229 -1.76 17.25 5.35
CA ASN A 229 -2.21 18.59 5.69
C ASN A 229 -3.21 18.58 6.86
N LEU A 230 -4.18 17.67 6.82
CA LEU A 230 -5.15 17.50 7.90
C LEU A 230 -4.45 17.18 9.21
N ARG A 231 -3.49 16.27 9.19
CA ARG A 231 -2.69 15.90 10.35
C ARG A 231 -1.89 17.07 10.91
N GLN A 232 -1.21 17.84 10.05
CA GLN A 232 -0.44 19.01 10.47
C GLN A 232 -1.30 20.08 11.15
N VAL A 233 -2.48 20.35 10.60
CA VAL A 233 -3.43 21.30 11.21
C VAL A 233 -3.91 20.77 12.56
N ALA A 234 -4.29 19.49 12.67
CA ALA A 234 -4.70 18.88 13.93
C ALA A 234 -3.60 18.93 15.02
N GLU A 235 -2.35 18.66 14.64
CA GLU A 235 -1.20 18.75 15.57
C GLU A 235 -0.95 20.18 16.02
N ASN A 236 -1.13 21.19 15.16
CA ASN A 236 -0.98 22.60 15.52
C ASN A 236 -2.06 23.06 16.51
N VAL A 237 -3.31 22.64 16.28
CA VAL A 237 -4.43 22.92 17.18
C VAL A 237 -4.17 22.33 18.57
N LYS A 238 -3.76 21.07 18.66
CA LYS A 238 -3.40 20.44 19.95
C LYS A 238 -2.27 21.17 20.68
N LYS A 239 -1.27 21.71 19.95
CA LYS A 239 -0.18 22.50 20.57
C LYS A 239 -0.65 23.84 21.12
N THR A 240 -1.65 24.45 20.51
CA THR A 240 -2.21 25.75 20.95
C THR A 240 -3.11 25.58 22.16
N GLN A 241 -3.85 24.48 22.27
CA GLN A 241 -4.76 24.20 23.41
C GLN A 241 -4.04 23.64 24.66
N GLY A 242 -2.89 22.95 24.46
CA GLY A 242 -2.08 22.37 25.52
C GLY A 242 -0.98 23.31 25.99
N GLY A 243 -1.27 24.21 26.89
CA GLY A 243 -0.24 25.03 27.55
C GLY A 243 0.80 24.15 28.23
N GLY A 244 2.01 24.09 27.72
CA GLY A 244 3.20 23.86 28.52
C GLY A 244 3.88 22.47 28.50
N ASP A 245 3.97 21.74 27.42
CA ASP A 245 4.99 20.69 27.37
C ASP A 245 5.78 20.75 26.05
N LYS A 246 7.02 21.25 26.17
CA LYS A 246 7.96 21.54 25.06
C LYS A 246 8.70 20.30 24.52
N GLN A 247 8.12 19.12 24.57
CA GLN A 247 8.70 17.98 23.85
C GLN A 247 7.88 17.72 22.60
N SER A 248 8.54 17.83 21.44
CA SER A 248 7.93 17.51 20.17
C SER A 248 7.36 16.08 20.23
N SER A 249 6.17 15.88 19.68
CA SER A 249 5.52 14.56 19.56
C SER A 249 6.45 13.50 18.95
N LEU A 250 7.39 13.92 18.11
CA LEU A 250 8.45 13.09 17.52
C LEU A 250 9.44 12.56 18.58
N ALA A 251 9.85 13.41 19.55
CA ALA A 251 10.79 13.00 20.61
C ALA A 251 10.13 12.05 21.62
N ARG A 252 8.83 12.21 21.92
CA ARG A 252 8.06 11.23 22.70
C ARG A 252 7.87 9.89 21.97
N ARG A 253 7.72 9.90 20.64
CA ARG A 253 7.62 8.70 19.82
C ARG A 253 8.94 7.92 19.74
N LEU A 254 10.07 8.59 19.88
CA LEU A 254 11.40 7.95 19.87
C LEU A 254 11.81 7.37 21.22
N ASN A 255 11.09 7.72 22.30
CA ASN A 255 11.33 7.21 23.67
C ASN A 255 10.50 5.95 23.95
N ILE A 256 10.46 4.99 23.03
CA ILE A 256 9.95 3.66 23.30
C ILE A 256 10.94 2.95 24.21
N THR A 257 10.53 2.64 25.42
CA THR A 257 11.31 1.82 26.35
C THR A 257 11.34 0.36 25.89
N LYS A 258 12.31 -0.43 26.34
CA LYS A 258 12.45 -1.86 25.95
C LYS A 258 11.19 -2.71 26.19
N SER A 259 10.26 -2.25 27.03
CA SER A 259 8.98 -2.93 27.30
C SER A 259 7.93 -2.73 26.20
N ASP A 260 8.14 -1.76 25.29
CA ASP A 260 7.16 -1.37 24.27
C ASP A 260 7.42 -2.04 22.90
N ALA A 261 8.45 -2.91 22.83
CA ALA A 261 8.80 -3.64 21.61
C ALA A 261 7.73 -4.68 21.18
N GLU A 262 6.77 -4.98 22.07
CA GLU A 262 5.65 -5.89 21.78
C GLU A 262 4.40 -5.18 21.24
N THR A 263 4.37 -3.85 21.22
CA THR A 263 3.20 -3.10 20.76
C THR A 263 3.47 -2.48 19.39
N ALA A 264 2.64 -2.82 18.41
CA ALA A 264 2.48 -1.98 17.24
C ALA A 264 2.28 -0.54 17.74
N ILE A 265 3.00 0.44 17.16
CA ILE A 265 2.89 1.85 17.55
C ILE A 265 1.41 2.20 17.48
N PRO A 266 0.76 2.58 18.58
CA PRO A 266 -0.66 2.91 18.55
C PRO A 266 -0.84 4.03 17.52
N VAL A 267 -1.74 3.80 16.57
CA VAL A 267 -2.20 4.85 15.67
C VAL A 267 -2.78 5.92 16.56
N GLU A 268 -2.20 7.13 16.58
CA GLU A 268 -2.80 8.24 17.31
C GLU A 268 -4.19 8.45 16.71
N GLU A 269 -5.22 8.08 17.47
CA GLU A 269 -6.60 8.41 17.16
C GLU A 269 -6.76 9.93 17.19
N ILE A 270 -6.45 10.59 16.08
CA ILE A 270 -6.76 12.00 15.91
C ILE A 270 -8.27 12.07 15.71
N ASP A 271 -8.97 12.57 16.70
CA ASP A 271 -10.40 12.85 16.57
C ASP A 271 -10.59 14.11 15.74
N VAL A 272 -10.81 13.92 14.44
CA VAL A 272 -11.08 15.02 13.48
C VAL A 272 -12.56 15.41 13.47
N TRP A 273 -13.40 14.73 14.29
CA TRP A 273 -14.86 14.89 14.34
C TRP A 273 -15.38 15.26 15.71
N HIS A 274 -14.51 15.61 16.64
CA HIS A 274 -14.93 15.99 17.97
C HIS A 274 -15.75 17.29 17.91
N GLU A 275 -16.77 17.42 18.78
CA GLU A 275 -17.59 18.65 18.88
C GLU A 275 -16.72 19.90 19.12
N SER A 276 -15.52 19.72 19.71
CA SER A 276 -14.50 20.78 19.85
C SER A 276 -13.97 21.34 18.53
N LEU A 277 -14.17 20.68 17.38
CA LEU A 277 -13.79 21.23 16.06
C LEU A 277 -14.64 22.45 15.67
N ALA A 278 -15.82 22.63 16.27
CA ALA A 278 -16.63 23.83 16.10
C ALA A 278 -15.86 25.10 16.52
N ASP A 279 -14.96 24.96 17.50
CA ASP A 279 -14.13 26.04 18.03
C ASP A 279 -12.80 26.22 17.28
N GLU A 280 -12.52 25.35 16.27
CA GLU A 280 -11.26 25.35 15.50
C GLU A 280 -11.52 25.43 13.98
N PRO A 281 -11.84 26.62 13.44
CA PRO A 281 -12.25 26.79 12.05
C PRO A 281 -11.20 26.29 11.02
N SER A 282 -9.90 26.39 11.36
CA SER A 282 -8.82 25.93 10.47
C SER A 282 -8.81 24.43 10.29
N LEU A 283 -9.02 23.67 11.37
CA LEU A 283 -9.09 22.21 11.32
C LEU A 283 -10.37 21.74 10.65
N GLN A 284 -11.49 22.39 10.94
CA GLN A 284 -12.77 22.12 10.29
C GLN A 284 -12.69 22.35 8.78
N SER A 285 -12.06 23.45 8.34
CA SER A 285 -11.87 23.74 6.93
C SER A 285 -10.95 22.71 6.24
N ALA A 286 -9.85 22.32 6.88
CA ALA A 286 -8.94 21.32 6.37
C ALA A 286 -9.62 19.94 6.27
N ALA A 287 -10.38 19.55 7.28
CA ALA A 287 -11.16 18.31 7.30
C ALA A 287 -12.21 18.29 6.18
N ASN A 288 -13.02 19.34 6.07
CA ASN A 288 -14.06 19.45 5.04
C ASN A 288 -13.45 19.39 3.63
N SER A 289 -12.33 20.07 3.38
CA SER A 289 -11.63 20.05 2.11
C SER A 289 -11.10 18.65 1.77
N TYR A 290 -10.45 18.00 2.73
CA TYR A 290 -9.89 16.66 2.54
C TYR A 290 -11.00 15.63 2.24
N PHE A 291 -12.06 15.61 3.05
CA PHE A 291 -13.13 14.64 2.89
C PHE A 291 -13.97 14.89 1.64
N LYS A 292 -14.19 16.15 1.27
CA LYS A 292 -14.85 16.46 -0.01
C LYS A 292 -14.04 15.90 -1.20
N ASN A 293 -12.75 16.16 -1.23
CA ASN A 293 -11.87 15.64 -2.30
C ASN A 293 -11.86 14.10 -2.33
N LEU A 294 -11.86 13.48 -1.16
CA LEU A 294 -11.88 12.02 -1.03
C LEU A 294 -13.20 11.44 -1.54
N THR A 295 -14.32 11.92 -1.05
CA THR A 295 -15.66 11.43 -1.44
C THR A 295 -15.96 11.65 -2.91
N ASP A 296 -15.61 12.83 -3.46
CA ASP A 296 -15.74 13.12 -4.89
C ASP A 296 -14.91 12.15 -5.75
N SER A 297 -13.70 11.84 -5.29
CA SER A 297 -12.80 10.93 -6.00
C SER A 297 -13.26 9.48 -5.94
N VAL A 298 -13.74 9.04 -4.77
CA VAL A 298 -14.32 7.69 -4.58
C VAL A 298 -15.54 7.52 -5.44
N SER A 299 -16.50 8.46 -5.38
CA SER A 299 -17.75 8.40 -6.14
C SER A 299 -17.50 8.35 -7.65
N ARG A 300 -16.61 9.22 -8.16
CA ARG A 300 -16.26 9.23 -9.61
C ARG A 300 -15.57 7.94 -10.02
N THR A 301 -14.68 7.40 -9.19
CA THR A 301 -13.98 6.16 -9.50
C THR A 301 -14.93 4.97 -9.50
N ALA A 302 -15.82 4.88 -8.51
CA ALA A 302 -16.85 3.85 -8.43
C ALA A 302 -17.77 3.89 -9.66
N GLN A 303 -18.30 5.06 -10.00
CA GLN A 303 -19.21 5.21 -11.13
C GLN A 303 -18.53 4.91 -12.48
N PHE A 304 -17.30 5.39 -12.67
CA PHE A 304 -16.53 5.07 -13.86
C PHE A 304 -16.32 3.56 -14.00
N THR A 305 -15.98 2.87 -12.90
CA THR A 305 -15.71 1.43 -12.92
C THR A 305 -16.96 0.63 -13.24
N ILE A 306 -18.10 0.95 -12.59
CA ILE A 306 -19.39 0.32 -12.86
C ILE A 306 -19.74 0.42 -14.35
N ASN A 307 -19.65 1.63 -14.91
CA ASN A 307 -20.05 1.88 -16.30
C ASN A 307 -19.08 1.22 -17.31
N LYS A 308 -17.77 1.34 -17.08
CA LYS A 308 -16.75 0.87 -18.03
C LYS A 308 -16.62 -0.65 -18.06
N TYR A 309 -16.72 -1.30 -16.91
CA TYR A 309 -16.48 -2.73 -16.76
C TYR A 309 -17.76 -3.54 -16.61
N HIS A 310 -18.94 -2.89 -16.74
CA HIS A 310 -20.24 -3.52 -16.63
C HIS A 310 -20.43 -4.31 -15.33
N ILE A 311 -19.98 -3.72 -14.22
CA ILE A 311 -20.11 -4.28 -12.88
C ILE A 311 -21.47 -3.84 -12.32
N ASP A 312 -22.25 -4.78 -11.76
CA ASP A 312 -23.59 -4.48 -11.26
C ASP A 312 -23.57 -3.47 -10.10
N SER A 313 -22.70 -3.71 -9.11
CA SER A 313 -22.54 -2.82 -7.97
C SER A 313 -21.26 -3.10 -7.20
N ILE A 314 -20.82 -2.12 -6.39
CA ILE A 314 -19.74 -2.32 -5.39
C ILE A 314 -20.39 -2.84 -4.11
N SER A 315 -19.98 -4.03 -3.67
CA SER A 315 -20.56 -4.73 -2.52
C SER A 315 -20.13 -4.15 -1.19
N SER A 316 -18.87 -3.71 -1.10
CA SER A 316 -18.27 -3.24 0.15
C SER A 316 -17.09 -2.30 -0.12
N CYS A 317 -16.86 -1.37 0.81
CA CYS A 317 -15.76 -0.42 0.76
C CYS A 317 -14.90 -0.53 2.02
N PHE A 318 -13.57 -0.68 1.85
CA PHE A 318 -12.63 -0.82 2.96
C PHE A 318 -11.54 0.24 2.92
N LEU A 319 -11.22 0.77 4.11
CA LEU A 319 -10.14 1.72 4.34
C LEU A 319 -8.91 1.02 4.89
N TYR A 320 -7.73 1.43 4.43
CA TYR A 320 -6.46 1.03 4.99
C TYR A 320 -5.41 2.13 4.82
N GLY A 321 -4.20 1.93 5.34
CA GLY A 321 -3.15 2.93 5.38
C GLY A 321 -3.22 3.81 6.63
N SER A 322 -2.25 4.70 6.82
CA SER A 322 -2.10 5.49 8.04
C SER A 322 -3.27 6.43 8.34
N GLY A 323 -3.99 6.88 7.31
CA GLY A 323 -5.18 7.71 7.47
C GLY A 323 -6.42 6.94 7.93
N ALA A 324 -6.44 5.60 7.81
CA ALA A 324 -7.56 4.79 8.30
C ALA A 324 -7.69 4.78 9.83
N GLY A 325 -6.62 5.21 10.55
CA GLY A 325 -6.62 5.34 12.00
C GLY A 325 -7.35 6.58 12.55
N TYR A 326 -7.83 7.49 11.72
CA TYR A 326 -8.62 8.61 12.21
C TYR A 326 -9.93 8.13 12.83
N LYS A 327 -10.21 8.63 14.04
CA LYS A 327 -11.40 8.23 14.78
C LYS A 327 -12.69 8.53 13.98
N LYS A 328 -13.56 7.53 13.87
CA LYS A 328 -14.85 7.60 13.15
C LYS A 328 -14.77 7.94 11.66
N ILE A 329 -13.60 7.76 11.02
CA ILE A 329 -13.44 8.05 9.59
C ILE A 329 -14.38 7.19 8.72
N ASP A 330 -14.55 5.94 9.09
CA ASP A 330 -15.45 4.97 8.46
C ASP A 330 -16.90 5.45 8.48
N LYS A 331 -17.37 5.93 9.62
CA LYS A 331 -18.75 6.43 9.79
C LYS A 331 -19.01 7.69 8.97
N GLU A 332 -18.06 8.61 8.98
CA GLU A 332 -18.19 9.85 8.23
C GLU A 332 -18.16 9.62 6.73
N LEU A 333 -17.25 8.77 6.26
CA LEU A 333 -17.23 8.39 4.84
C LEU A 333 -18.48 7.63 4.43
N SER A 334 -18.99 6.72 5.28
CA SER A 334 -20.25 6.02 5.02
C SER A 334 -21.41 7.01 4.87
N ARG A 335 -21.47 8.02 5.74
CA ARG A 335 -22.52 9.07 5.69
C ARG A 335 -22.43 9.91 4.40
N GLN A 336 -21.20 10.29 4.00
CA GLN A 336 -21.00 11.14 2.81
C GLN A 336 -21.18 10.37 1.50
N LEU A 337 -20.78 9.11 1.45
CA LEU A 337 -20.87 8.27 0.25
C LEU A 337 -22.24 7.59 0.10
N GLY A 338 -23.04 7.54 1.17
CA GLY A 338 -24.31 6.81 1.17
C GLY A 338 -24.15 5.30 1.04
N THR A 339 -22.96 4.76 1.36
CA THR A 339 -22.65 3.33 1.33
C THR A 339 -21.82 2.95 2.56
N GLN A 340 -21.88 1.67 2.94
CA GLN A 340 -21.11 1.20 4.08
C GLN A 340 -19.61 1.21 3.76
N VAL A 341 -18.84 1.89 4.62
CA VAL A 341 -17.39 1.95 4.59
C VAL A 341 -16.86 1.41 5.92
N GLU A 342 -15.91 0.52 5.87
CA GLU A 342 -15.30 -0.09 7.05
C GLU A 342 -13.78 0.06 7.03
N VAL A 343 -13.16 0.16 8.20
CA VAL A 343 -11.71 -0.02 8.30
C VAL A 343 -11.37 -1.50 8.19
N LEU A 344 -10.28 -1.81 7.49
CA LEU A 344 -9.75 -3.17 7.41
C LEU A 344 -9.16 -3.58 8.77
N HIS A 345 -9.87 -4.42 9.50
CA HIS A 345 -9.44 -4.90 10.82
C HIS A 345 -8.84 -6.30 10.78
N THR A 346 -9.36 -7.16 9.93
CA THR A 346 -8.90 -8.56 9.82
C THR A 346 -8.96 -9.07 8.39
N MET A 347 -8.07 -10.00 8.09
CA MET A 347 -8.07 -10.81 6.87
C MET A 347 -7.83 -12.25 7.27
N SER A 348 -8.70 -13.17 6.86
CA SER A 348 -8.62 -14.58 7.31
C SER A 348 -7.31 -15.28 6.91
N THR A 349 -6.65 -14.78 5.87
CA THR A 349 -5.36 -15.29 5.37
C THR A 349 -4.14 -14.67 6.05
N VAL A 350 -4.33 -13.75 7.00
CA VAL A 350 -3.23 -13.04 7.67
C VAL A 350 -3.30 -13.24 9.18
N GLN A 351 -2.16 -13.61 9.75
CA GLN A 351 -1.97 -13.68 11.21
C GLN A 351 -0.75 -12.83 11.59
N GLY A 352 -0.84 -12.12 12.69
CA GLY A 352 0.22 -11.25 13.18
C GLY A 352 0.39 -11.30 14.69
N PRO A 353 1.38 -10.58 15.24
CA PRO A 353 1.60 -10.49 16.67
C PRO A 353 0.41 -9.83 17.39
N LYS A 354 0.39 -9.95 18.71
CA LYS A 354 -0.62 -9.26 19.54
C LYS A 354 -0.59 -7.76 19.26
N ASN A 355 -1.77 -7.16 19.07
CA ASN A 355 -1.95 -5.75 18.68
C ASN A 355 -1.51 -5.39 17.26
N PHE A 356 -1.35 -6.37 16.38
CA PHE A 356 -1.13 -6.14 14.97
C PHE A 356 -2.35 -5.46 14.33
N ILE A 357 -2.11 -4.39 13.57
CA ILE A 357 -3.13 -3.63 12.85
C ILE A 357 -2.91 -3.84 11.36
N ILE A 358 -3.68 -4.72 10.75
CA ILE A 358 -3.51 -5.12 9.35
C ILE A 358 -3.63 -3.92 8.39
N SER A 359 -4.51 -2.96 8.68
CA SER A 359 -4.69 -1.78 7.83
C SER A 359 -3.40 -0.98 7.62
N GLU A 360 -2.44 -1.06 8.54
CA GLU A 360 -1.13 -0.42 8.37
C GLU A 360 -0.16 -1.25 7.53
N PHE A 361 -0.32 -2.56 7.44
CA PHE A 361 0.67 -3.48 6.87
C PHE A 361 0.18 -4.24 5.64
N VAL A 362 -0.85 -3.75 4.96
CA VAL A 362 -1.44 -4.38 3.76
C VAL A 362 -0.37 -4.67 2.71
N ASN A 363 0.45 -3.67 2.38
CA ASN A 363 1.50 -3.82 1.37
C ASN A 363 2.59 -4.81 1.81
N CYS A 364 2.97 -4.81 3.10
CA CYS A 364 3.92 -5.79 3.64
C CYS A 364 3.37 -7.22 3.55
N CYS A 365 2.11 -7.42 3.94
CA CYS A 365 1.47 -8.74 3.86
C CYS A 365 1.41 -9.24 2.42
N GLY A 366 1.00 -8.39 1.49
CA GLY A 366 0.91 -8.75 0.08
C GLY A 366 2.28 -9.01 -0.57
N ALA A 367 3.31 -8.25 -0.19
CA ALA A 367 4.66 -8.45 -0.73
C ALA A 367 5.28 -9.79 -0.29
N LEU A 368 4.90 -10.33 0.88
CA LEU A 368 5.31 -11.67 1.32
C LEU A 368 4.76 -12.78 0.43
N ILE A 369 3.59 -12.59 -0.18
CA ILE A 369 2.97 -13.58 -1.06
C ILE A 369 3.81 -13.69 -2.33
N ARG A 370 4.35 -14.89 -2.61
CA ARG A 370 5.11 -15.19 -3.82
C ARG A 370 4.33 -16.18 -4.65
N GLU A 371 3.93 -15.73 -5.83
CA GLU A 371 3.30 -16.56 -6.84
C GLU A 371 4.40 -17.20 -7.71
N ASN A 372 4.27 -18.49 -8.03
CA ASN A 372 5.22 -19.26 -8.85
C ASN A 372 5.03 -18.93 -10.33
#